data_02290e0c331de16c611a31f660f046b6
#
_entry.id   02290e0c331de16c611a31f660f046b6
#
_cell.length_a   1.000
_cell.length_b   1.000
_cell.length_c   1.000
_cell.angle_alpha   90.00
_cell.angle_beta   90.00
_cell.angle_gamma   90.00
#
_symmetry.space_group_name_H-M   'P 1'
#
loop_
_entity.id
_entity.type
_entity.pdbx_description
1 polymer ?
#
loop_
_entity_poly.entity_id
_entity_poly.type
_entity_poly.pdbx_seq_one_letter_code
_entity_poly.pdbx_strand_id
1 'polypeptide(L)'
;MALTYGFTGTRNGLNENQKNQIIKLLDENNIKEVYHGDCVGANTDFHNLCQNKNIKIIIHPPNISIMRSFCQSPNILKPKPFLDRNKDIVNNCDILIACPENDKEVLRSGTWSTIRYAKKINKPVLLFV
;
A
#
# COMPACT_ATOMS: atom_id res chain seq x y z
N MET A 1 0.43 -18.39 10.86
CA MET A 1 -0.55 -17.35 11.19
C MET A 1 -0.70 -16.37 10.03
N ALA A 2 -1.93 -16.06 9.66
CA ALA A 2 -2.18 -15.12 8.58
C ALA A 2 -2.07 -13.68 9.08
N LEU A 3 -1.32 -12.85 8.33
CA LEU A 3 -1.10 -11.44 8.67
C LEU A 3 -1.80 -10.51 7.68
N THR A 4 -2.01 -9.28 8.10
CA THR A 4 -2.52 -8.21 7.25
C THR A 4 -1.37 -7.31 6.80
N TYR A 5 -1.41 -6.88 5.55
CA TYR A 5 -0.37 -6.01 4.98
C TYR A 5 -1.00 -4.72 4.46
N GLY A 6 -0.41 -3.60 4.85
CA GLY A 6 -0.74 -2.31 4.25
C GLY A 6 0.24 -1.99 3.15
N PHE A 7 -0.13 -1.10 2.25
CA PHE A 7 0.71 -0.73 1.12
C PHE A 7 0.74 0.79 0.92
N THR A 8 1.91 1.31 0.64
CA THR A 8 2.11 2.69 0.17
C THR A 8 3.17 2.68 -0.94
N GLY A 9 2.99 3.49 -1.97
CA GLY A 9 3.92 3.51 -3.08
C GLY A 9 3.80 4.75 -3.96
N THR A 10 4.78 4.90 -4.85
CA THR A 10 4.90 6.05 -5.73
C THR A 10 3.81 6.09 -6.80
N ARG A 11 3.46 7.30 -7.25
CA ARG A 11 2.53 7.51 -8.36
C ARG A 11 3.06 7.00 -9.70
N ASN A 12 4.35 6.81 -9.83
CA ASN A 12 4.99 6.41 -11.08
C ASN A 12 4.90 4.90 -11.34
N GLY A 13 4.27 4.16 -10.45
CA GLY A 13 4.11 2.72 -10.59
C GLY A 13 5.27 1.94 -9.97
N LEU A 14 5.13 0.62 -9.95
CA LEU A 14 6.15 -0.28 -9.42
C LEU A 14 7.20 -0.57 -10.48
N ASN A 15 8.48 -0.60 -10.10
CA ASN A 15 9.53 -1.11 -10.98
C ASN A 15 9.55 -2.65 -10.92
N GLU A 16 10.35 -3.28 -11.79
CA GLU A 16 10.40 -4.75 -11.87
C GLU A 16 10.89 -5.38 -10.57
N ASN A 17 11.89 -4.77 -9.91
CA ASN A 17 12.40 -5.29 -8.65
C ASN A 17 11.34 -5.26 -7.56
N GLN A 18 10.59 -4.17 -7.45
CA GLN A 18 9.50 -4.05 -6.50
C GLN A 18 8.39 -5.08 -6.76
N LYS A 19 8.00 -5.25 -8.03
CA LYS A 19 7.01 -6.26 -8.42
C LYS A 19 7.47 -7.66 -8.03
N ASN A 20 8.72 -8.00 -8.31
CA ASN A 20 9.26 -9.32 -8.01
C ASN A 20 9.29 -9.58 -6.50
N GLN A 21 9.67 -8.59 -5.70
CA GLN A 21 9.68 -8.73 -4.26
C GLN A 21 8.27 -8.90 -3.68
N ILE A 22 7.29 -8.16 -4.21
CA ILE A 22 5.89 -8.29 -3.80
C ILE A 22 5.36 -9.67 -4.17
N ILE A 23 5.58 -10.13 -5.40
CA ILE A 23 5.12 -11.45 -5.85
C ILE A 23 5.68 -12.54 -4.95
N LYS A 24 6.97 -12.47 -4.64
CA LYS A 24 7.62 -13.43 -3.75
C LYS A 24 6.98 -13.41 -2.37
N LEU A 25 6.71 -12.24 -1.82
CA LEU A 25 6.06 -12.10 -0.52
C LEU A 25 4.65 -12.71 -0.54
N LEU A 26 3.87 -12.43 -1.59
CA LEU A 26 2.51 -12.96 -1.72
C LEU A 26 2.50 -14.48 -1.87
N ASP A 27 3.50 -15.06 -2.54
CA ASP A 27 3.60 -16.50 -2.74
C ASP A 27 4.09 -17.25 -1.50
N GLU A 28 4.96 -16.64 -0.71
CA GLU A 28 5.64 -17.31 0.41
C GLU A 28 4.96 -17.12 1.77
N ASN A 29 3.95 -16.25 1.84
CA ASN A 29 3.30 -15.92 3.11
C ASN A 29 1.82 -16.20 3.09
N ASN A 30 1.27 -16.52 4.25
CA ASN A 30 -0.16 -16.68 4.44
C ASN A 30 -0.76 -15.30 4.76
N ILE A 31 -1.48 -14.72 3.81
CA ILE A 31 -1.98 -13.36 3.90
C ILE A 31 -3.47 -13.37 4.17
N LYS A 32 -3.90 -12.70 5.24
CA LYS A 32 -5.32 -12.57 5.57
C LYS A 32 -6.00 -11.57 4.64
N GLU A 33 -5.45 -10.38 4.53
CA GLU A 33 -5.97 -9.31 3.68
C GLU A 33 -4.93 -8.21 3.52
N VAL A 34 -5.11 -7.39 2.49
CA VAL A 34 -4.24 -6.25 2.22
C VAL A 34 -5.05 -4.96 2.19
N TYR A 35 -4.38 -3.85 2.52
CA TYR A 35 -4.96 -2.50 2.50
C TYR A 35 -4.16 -1.61 1.58
N HIS A 36 -4.82 -0.90 0.68
CA HIS A 36 -4.13 0.13 -0.12
C HIS A 36 -5.01 1.36 -0.31
N GLY A 37 -4.41 2.43 -0.83
CA GLY A 37 -5.04 3.75 -0.88
C GLY A 37 -5.72 4.10 -2.19
N ASP A 38 -5.79 3.18 -3.14
CA ASP A 38 -6.48 3.38 -4.41
C ASP A 38 -6.01 4.61 -5.20
N CYS A 39 -4.74 4.99 -5.06
CA CYS A 39 -4.16 6.04 -5.88
C CYS A 39 -3.60 5.47 -7.19
N VAL A 40 -3.55 6.30 -8.23
CA VAL A 40 -2.92 5.89 -9.49
C VAL A 40 -1.45 5.56 -9.27
N GLY A 41 -0.90 4.64 -10.06
CA GLY A 41 0.50 4.23 -10.00
C GLY A 41 0.70 2.94 -9.22
N ALA A 42 1.57 2.98 -8.22
CA ALA A 42 1.96 1.76 -7.48
C ALA A 42 0.78 1.07 -6.79
N ASN A 43 -0.20 1.83 -6.26
CA ASN A 43 -1.39 1.22 -5.66
C ASN A 43 -2.17 0.38 -6.67
N THR A 44 -2.30 0.86 -7.92
CA THR A 44 -2.96 0.12 -8.99
C THR A 44 -2.21 -1.16 -9.30
N ASP A 45 -0.90 -1.08 -9.43
CA ASP A 45 -0.05 -2.24 -9.71
C ASP A 45 -0.15 -3.28 -8.60
N PHE A 46 -0.09 -2.83 -7.34
CA PHE A 46 -0.21 -3.70 -6.17
C PHE A 46 -1.59 -4.39 -6.14
N HIS A 47 -2.66 -3.62 -6.42
CA HIS A 47 -4.02 -4.16 -6.48
C HIS A 47 -4.10 -5.32 -7.48
N ASN A 48 -3.56 -5.11 -8.67
CA ASN A 48 -3.58 -6.13 -9.73
C ASN A 48 -2.80 -7.40 -9.33
N LEU A 49 -1.65 -7.24 -8.69
CA LEU A 49 -0.86 -8.37 -8.20
C LEU A 49 -1.64 -9.18 -7.15
N CYS A 50 -2.28 -8.49 -6.20
CA CYS A 50 -3.08 -9.15 -5.16
C CYS A 50 -4.33 -9.81 -5.74
N GLN A 51 -4.99 -9.18 -6.72
CA GLN A 51 -6.16 -9.72 -7.36
C GLN A 51 -5.84 -11.02 -8.11
N ASN A 52 -4.68 -11.07 -8.79
CA ASN A 52 -4.23 -12.28 -9.47
C ASN A 52 -3.97 -13.44 -8.52
N LYS A 53 -3.71 -13.16 -7.26
CA LYS A 53 -3.48 -14.18 -6.21
C LYS A 53 -4.73 -14.46 -5.39
N ASN A 54 -5.88 -13.88 -5.75
CA ASN A 54 -7.14 -14.01 -5.03
C ASN A 54 -7.07 -13.60 -3.56
N ILE A 55 -6.28 -12.58 -3.26
CA ILE A 55 -6.12 -12.05 -1.91
C ILE A 55 -7.20 -11.01 -1.65
N LYS A 56 -7.81 -11.05 -0.46
CA LYS A 56 -8.80 -10.07 -0.05
C LYS A 56 -8.17 -8.68 0.02
N ILE A 57 -8.80 -7.70 -0.65
CA ILE A 57 -8.31 -6.34 -0.73
C ILE A 57 -9.30 -5.39 -0.08
N ILE A 58 -8.83 -4.56 0.85
CA ILE A 58 -9.63 -3.49 1.45
C ILE A 58 -9.07 -2.16 0.97
N ILE A 59 -9.91 -1.37 0.32
CA ILE A 59 -9.53 -0.09 -0.26
C ILE A 59 -9.84 1.04 0.70
N HIS A 60 -8.84 1.88 0.96
CA HIS A 60 -8.92 3.11 1.74
C HIS A 60 -8.79 4.31 0.79
N PRO A 61 -9.87 4.74 0.11
CA PRO A 61 -9.75 5.73 -0.95
C PRO A 61 -9.51 7.14 -0.43
N PRO A 62 -8.85 7.98 -1.25
CA PRO A 62 -8.75 9.40 -0.94
C PRO A 62 -10.07 10.11 -1.22
N ASN A 63 -10.28 11.27 -0.60
CA ASN A 63 -11.47 12.06 -0.86
C ASN A 63 -11.34 12.98 -2.09
N ILE A 64 -10.19 12.95 -2.78
CA ILE A 64 -9.95 13.69 -4.02
C ILE A 64 -10.01 12.70 -5.18
N SER A 65 -11.10 12.73 -5.95
CA SER A 65 -11.39 11.72 -6.96
C SER A 65 -10.38 11.68 -8.11
N ILE A 66 -9.78 12.81 -8.48
CA ILE A 66 -8.80 12.87 -9.57
C ILE A 66 -7.55 12.03 -9.28
N MET A 67 -7.28 11.74 -8.01
CA MET A 67 -6.14 10.94 -7.60
C MET A 67 -6.47 9.45 -7.49
N ARG A 68 -7.74 9.08 -7.62
CA ARG A 68 -8.18 7.70 -7.47
C ARG A 68 -7.97 6.89 -8.73
N SER A 69 -7.55 5.64 -8.55
CA SER A 69 -7.50 4.64 -9.60
C SER A 69 -8.86 3.97 -9.84
N PHE A 70 -9.75 4.02 -8.85
CA PHE A 70 -11.06 3.35 -8.88
C PHE A 70 -10.92 1.84 -9.07
N CYS A 71 -9.99 1.23 -8.36
CA CYS A 71 -9.83 -0.22 -8.33
C CYS A 71 -11.11 -0.88 -7.81
N GLN A 72 -11.41 -2.08 -8.31
CA GLN A 72 -12.62 -2.80 -7.93
C GLN A 72 -12.36 -3.75 -6.77
N SER A 73 -13.21 -3.66 -5.74
CA SER A 73 -13.21 -4.57 -4.60
C SER A 73 -14.57 -4.49 -3.92
N PRO A 74 -15.06 -5.59 -3.32
CA PRO A 74 -16.28 -5.52 -2.51
C PRO A 74 -16.08 -4.76 -1.19
N ASN A 75 -14.82 -4.45 -0.82
CA ASN A 75 -14.46 -3.81 0.45
C ASN A 75 -13.84 -2.44 0.20
N ILE A 76 -14.70 -1.44 -0.02
CA ILE A 76 -14.24 -0.05 -0.23
C ILE A 76 -14.75 0.78 0.94
N LEU A 77 -13.83 1.39 1.69
CA LEU A 77 -14.16 2.20 2.85
C LEU A 77 -14.52 3.63 2.44
N LYS A 78 -15.05 4.39 3.40
CA LYS A 78 -15.40 5.78 3.17
C LYS A 78 -14.16 6.60 2.83
N PRO A 79 -14.22 7.45 1.78
CA PRO A 79 -13.09 8.31 1.42
C PRO A 79 -12.70 9.26 2.56
N LYS A 80 -11.39 9.49 2.69
CA LYS A 80 -10.82 10.41 3.69
C LYS A 80 -9.69 11.23 3.09
N PRO A 81 -9.31 12.36 3.70
CA PRO A 81 -8.10 13.10 3.31
C PRO A 81 -6.87 12.19 3.32
N PHE A 82 -5.91 12.45 2.45
CA PHE A 82 -4.72 11.61 2.26
C PHE A 82 -4.00 11.20 3.54
N LEU A 83 -3.71 12.18 4.40
CA LEU A 83 -2.93 11.90 5.61
C LEU A 83 -3.71 11.04 6.58
N ASP A 84 -5.00 11.30 6.74
CA ASP A 84 -5.86 10.49 7.61
C ASP A 84 -5.99 9.07 7.08
N ARG A 85 -6.21 8.93 5.77
CA ARG A 85 -6.30 7.64 5.10
C ARG A 85 -5.01 6.83 5.25
N ASN A 86 -3.85 7.47 5.08
CA ASN A 86 -2.56 6.80 5.22
C ASN A 86 -2.34 6.29 6.63
N LYS A 87 -2.75 7.06 7.64
CA LYS A 87 -2.68 6.62 9.04
C LYS A 87 -3.59 5.42 9.30
N ASP A 88 -4.78 5.40 8.72
CA ASP A 88 -5.70 4.27 8.87
C ASP A 88 -5.10 2.99 8.29
N ILE A 89 -4.46 3.06 7.12
CA ILE A 89 -3.78 1.91 6.53
C ILE A 89 -2.71 1.38 7.48
N VAL A 90 -1.85 2.26 7.97
CA VAL A 90 -0.76 1.86 8.87
C VAL A 90 -1.29 1.31 10.18
N ASN A 91 -2.29 1.95 10.76
CA ASN A 91 -2.85 1.52 12.04
C ASN A 91 -3.53 0.15 11.97
N ASN A 92 -4.10 -0.19 10.82
CA ASN A 92 -4.90 -1.41 10.68
C ASN A 92 -4.10 -2.62 10.19
N CYS A 93 -2.91 -2.43 9.66
CA CYS A 93 -2.10 -3.55 9.16
C CYS A 93 -1.10 -4.05 10.21
N ASP A 94 -0.65 -5.29 10.02
CA ASP A 94 0.43 -5.85 10.84
C ASP A 94 1.80 -5.41 10.33
N ILE A 95 1.94 -5.33 9.00
CA ILE A 95 3.19 -4.98 8.34
C ILE A 95 2.86 -4.03 7.18
N LEU A 96 3.66 -2.96 7.03
CA LEU A 96 3.52 -2.03 5.92
C LEU A 96 4.53 -2.37 4.82
N ILE A 97 4.04 -2.54 3.58
CA ILE A 97 4.89 -2.64 2.39
C ILE A 97 5.00 -1.23 1.83
N ALA A 98 6.24 -0.77 1.63
CA ALA A 98 6.49 0.57 1.11
C ALA A 98 7.36 0.51 -0.13
N CYS A 99 6.88 1.09 -1.23
CA CYS A 99 7.54 1.10 -2.53
C CYS A 99 7.73 2.54 -3.01
N PRO A 100 8.71 3.27 -2.45
CA PRO A 100 9.03 4.61 -2.95
C PRO A 100 9.68 4.54 -4.32
N GLU A 101 9.84 5.68 -4.98
CA GLU A 101 10.45 5.73 -6.30
C GLU A 101 11.92 5.27 -6.28
N ASN A 102 12.64 5.60 -5.20
CA ASN A 102 14.01 5.13 -4.97
C ASN A 102 14.28 5.08 -3.47
N ASP A 103 15.51 4.73 -3.09
CA ASP A 103 15.91 4.53 -1.69
C ASP A 103 16.18 5.81 -0.89
N LYS A 104 16.12 6.98 -1.55
CA LYS A 104 16.40 8.25 -0.89
C LYS A 104 15.13 8.88 -0.38
N GLU A 105 15.13 9.26 0.89
CA GLU A 105 13.96 9.89 1.49
C GLU A 105 13.65 11.24 0.85
N VAL A 106 12.37 11.44 0.50
CA VAL A 106 11.86 12.70 -0.05
C VAL A 106 10.89 13.31 0.95
N LEU A 107 11.19 14.51 1.43
CA LEU A 107 10.44 15.14 2.51
C LEU A 107 8.95 15.32 2.19
N ARG A 108 8.62 15.68 0.95
CA ARG A 108 7.23 15.94 0.53
C ARG A 108 6.53 14.75 -0.11
N SER A 109 7.17 13.58 -0.12
CA SER A 109 6.55 12.38 -0.67
C SER A 109 5.51 11.82 0.28
N GLY A 110 4.32 11.51 -0.25
CA GLY A 110 3.28 10.83 0.53
C GLY A 110 3.71 9.45 0.98
N THR A 111 4.47 8.72 0.15
CA THR A 111 5.03 7.42 0.51
C THR A 111 5.98 7.55 1.69
N TRP A 112 6.91 8.49 1.65
CA TRP A 112 7.87 8.69 2.75
C TRP A 112 7.20 9.22 4.02
N SER A 113 6.16 10.05 3.87
CA SER A 113 5.36 10.49 5.01
C SER A 113 4.71 9.30 5.72
N THR A 114 4.17 8.36 4.96
CA THR A 114 3.56 7.14 5.51
C THR A 114 4.61 6.26 6.18
N ILE A 115 5.79 6.11 5.58
CA ILE A 115 6.92 5.38 6.17
C ILE A 115 7.31 5.99 7.52
N ARG A 116 7.45 7.31 7.59
CA ARG A 116 7.80 8.00 8.84
C ARG A 116 6.76 7.77 9.92
N TYR A 117 5.48 7.83 9.58
CA TYR A 117 4.42 7.56 10.53
C TYR A 117 4.48 6.13 11.06
N ALA A 118 4.69 5.15 10.17
CA ALA A 118 4.80 3.76 10.56
C ALA A 118 5.96 3.55 11.54
N LYS A 119 7.11 4.15 11.25
CA LYS A 119 8.28 4.07 12.14
C LYS A 119 8.02 4.72 13.49
N LYS A 120 7.30 5.85 13.50
CA LYS A 120 6.96 6.57 14.74
C LYS A 120 6.14 5.69 15.69
N ILE A 121 5.23 4.88 15.16
CA ILE A 121 4.39 3.98 15.98
C ILE A 121 4.96 2.57 16.07
N ASN A 122 6.19 2.36 15.65
CA ASN A 122 6.89 1.06 15.68
C ASN A 122 6.21 -0.04 14.84
N LYS A 123 5.59 0.35 13.74
CA LYS A 123 5.01 -0.61 12.80
C LYS A 123 6.12 -1.18 11.91
N PRO A 124 6.23 -2.51 11.75
CA PRO A 124 7.21 -3.09 10.81
C PRO A 124 6.97 -2.59 9.39
N VAL A 125 8.05 -2.22 8.72
CA VAL A 125 8.02 -1.73 7.33
C VAL A 125 8.94 -2.58 6.47
N LEU A 126 8.40 -3.09 5.36
CA LEU A 126 9.19 -3.74 4.32
C LEU A 126 9.40 -2.71 3.21
N LEU A 127 10.62 -2.21 3.11
CA LEU A 127 10.99 -1.21 2.12
C LEU A 127 11.51 -1.91 0.86
N PHE A 128 10.78 -1.83 -0.23
CA PHE A 128 11.17 -2.40 -1.53
C PHE A 128 11.52 -1.26 -2.49
N VAL A 129 12.75 -1.25 -2.96
CA VAL A 129 13.25 -0.18 -3.84
C VAL A 129 13.69 -0.69 -5.22
#